data_fc9976624558ccbe3463c2a1a6aba7b3
#
_entry.id   fc9976624558ccbe3463c2a1a6aba7b3
#
_cell.length_a   1.000
_cell.length_b   1.000
_cell.length_c   1.000
_cell.angle_alpha   90.00
_cell.angle_beta   90.00
_cell.angle_gamma   90.00
#
_symmetry.space_group_name_H-M   'P 1'
#
loop_
_entity.id
_entity.type
_entity.pdbx_description
1 polymer ?
#
loop_
_entity_poly.entity_id
_entity_poly.type
_entity_poly.pdbx_seq_one_letter_code
_entity_poly.pdbx_strand_id
1 'polypeptide(L)'
;LIEHVAYEGDHLSEFGDVVVVSVNHRLNILGYLDLSPFSEIYKNSANAGNADMVAALEWIHDNIANFGGDPKNVTIFGQSGGGMKVATLMNTPAADGLFQKGIIESGVYEACIYQKEDGDGTEIVKALLEELKLDASEIEKLETIPYYELANAYNNVEKKVAAKGC
;
A
#
# COMPACT_ATOMS: atom_id res chain seq x y z
N LEU A 1 2.54 -5.12 11.79
CA LEU A 1 1.14 -5.58 11.70
C LEU A 1 1.05 -7.06 11.41
N ILE A 2 1.87 -7.57 10.51
CA ILE A 2 1.89 -8.99 10.13
C ILE A 2 2.32 -9.93 11.29
N GLU A 3 3.04 -9.40 12.26
CA GLU A 3 3.50 -10.11 13.47
C GLU A 3 2.43 -10.20 14.57
N HIS A 4 1.24 -9.65 14.34
CA HIS A 4 0.16 -9.72 15.32
C HIS A 4 -0.57 -11.06 15.19
N VAL A 5 -0.81 -11.72 16.32
CA VAL A 5 -1.50 -13.03 16.44
C VAL A 5 -2.79 -13.12 15.59
N ALA A 6 -3.52 -12.01 15.45
CA ALA A 6 -4.74 -11.98 14.64
C ALA A 6 -4.50 -12.19 13.13
N TYR A 7 -3.26 -12.10 12.66
CA TYR A 7 -2.89 -12.28 11.25
C TYR A 7 -2.02 -13.52 11.01
N GLU A 8 -1.79 -14.32 12.06
CA GLU A 8 -1.21 -15.64 11.92
C GLU A 8 -2.24 -16.56 11.26
N GLY A 9 -1.82 -17.27 10.23
CA GLY A 9 -2.73 -18.09 9.41
C GLY A 9 -2.85 -19.54 9.86
N ASP A 10 -2.18 -19.95 10.94
CA ASP A 10 -2.08 -21.32 11.42
C ASP A 10 -3.45 -21.95 11.71
N HIS A 11 -4.26 -21.30 12.53
CA HIS A 11 -5.61 -21.77 12.84
C HIS A 11 -6.51 -21.85 11.63
N LEU A 12 -6.43 -20.86 10.73
CA LEU A 12 -7.25 -20.86 9.52
C LEU A 12 -6.81 -21.95 8.55
N SER A 13 -5.51 -22.20 8.42
CA SER A 13 -4.99 -23.25 7.56
C SER A 13 -5.33 -24.65 8.10
N GLU A 14 -5.22 -24.86 9.42
CA GLU A 14 -5.59 -26.12 10.05
C GLU A 14 -7.09 -26.41 9.96
N PHE A 15 -7.93 -25.42 10.27
CA PHE A 15 -9.38 -25.57 10.25
C PHE A 15 -9.96 -25.70 8.84
N GLY A 16 -9.42 -24.91 7.90
CA GLY A 16 -9.96 -24.78 6.54
C GLY A 16 -9.28 -25.65 5.50
N ASP A 17 -8.22 -26.37 5.86
CA ASP A 17 -7.35 -27.10 4.92
C ASP A 17 -6.93 -26.19 3.75
N VAL A 18 -6.42 -24.99 4.08
CA VAL A 18 -6.04 -23.96 3.12
C VAL A 18 -4.62 -23.47 3.35
N VAL A 19 -3.97 -22.99 2.30
CA VAL A 19 -2.72 -22.25 2.41
C VAL A 19 -3.05 -20.79 2.70
N VAL A 20 -2.50 -20.23 3.78
CA VAL A 20 -2.67 -18.81 4.14
C VAL A 20 -1.39 -18.05 3.83
N VAL A 21 -1.53 -16.96 3.09
CA VAL A 21 -0.42 -16.06 2.73
C VAL A 21 -0.70 -14.68 3.26
N SER A 22 0.15 -14.18 4.13
CA SER A 22 0.10 -12.80 4.62
C SER A 22 1.06 -11.93 3.83
N VAL A 23 0.57 -10.80 3.32
CA VAL A 23 1.34 -9.89 2.46
C VAL A 23 1.84 -8.70 3.28
N ASN A 24 3.13 -8.39 3.18
CA ASN A 24 3.76 -7.24 3.81
C ASN A 24 4.10 -6.16 2.77
N HIS A 25 3.08 -5.53 2.21
CA HIS A 25 3.22 -4.46 1.24
C HIS A 25 3.59 -3.13 1.89
N ARG A 26 4.19 -2.22 1.14
CA ARG A 26 4.53 -0.87 1.61
C ARG A 26 3.28 -0.09 2.01
N LEU A 27 3.38 0.64 3.10
CA LEU A 27 2.31 1.44 3.69
C LEU A 27 2.75 2.90 3.85
N ASN A 28 1.78 3.79 4.10
CA ASN A 28 2.02 5.18 4.40
C ASN A 28 2.92 5.83 3.34
N ILE A 29 3.84 6.70 3.76
CA ILE A 29 4.75 7.43 2.84
C ILE A 29 5.61 6.51 1.96
N LEU A 30 5.95 5.31 2.42
CA LEU A 30 6.72 4.35 1.63
C LEU A 30 5.91 3.74 0.47
N GLY A 31 4.60 3.67 0.61
CA GLY A 31 3.73 3.04 -0.37
C GLY A 31 2.91 4.02 -1.22
N TYR A 32 2.71 5.25 -0.73
CA TYR A 32 1.69 6.14 -1.28
C TYR A 32 2.10 7.62 -1.40
N LEU A 33 3.33 8.00 -1.07
CA LEU A 33 3.80 9.36 -1.29
C LEU A 33 3.96 9.63 -2.79
N ASP A 34 3.26 10.63 -3.31
CA ASP A 34 3.33 11.00 -4.73
C ASP A 34 4.54 11.88 -5.02
N LEU A 35 5.56 11.29 -5.59
CA LEU A 35 6.77 11.96 -6.05
C LEU A 35 6.76 12.21 -7.57
N SER A 36 5.69 11.83 -8.27
CA SER A 36 5.61 11.94 -9.73
C SER A 36 5.77 13.37 -10.27
N PRO A 37 5.34 14.45 -9.54
CA PRO A 37 5.57 15.80 -9.98
C PRO A 37 7.04 16.24 -9.98
N PHE A 38 7.92 15.50 -9.30
CA PHE A 38 9.32 15.86 -9.10
C PHE A 38 10.28 15.11 -10.02
N SER A 39 9.93 13.90 -10.46
CA SER A 39 10.77 13.11 -11.36
C SER A 39 9.99 11.99 -12.04
N GLU A 40 10.24 11.78 -13.33
CA GLU A 40 9.63 10.71 -14.13
C GLU A 40 9.91 9.31 -13.60
N ILE A 41 11.05 9.09 -12.93
CA ILE A 41 11.36 7.79 -12.31
C ILE A 41 10.36 7.42 -11.22
N TYR A 42 9.68 8.41 -10.63
CA TYR A 42 8.68 8.25 -9.57
C TYR A 42 7.24 8.29 -10.06
N LYS A 43 6.98 8.20 -11.35
CA LYS A 43 5.63 8.31 -11.94
C LYS A 43 4.56 7.39 -11.33
N ASN A 44 4.97 6.30 -10.71
CA ASN A 44 4.09 5.33 -10.06
C ASN A 44 4.21 5.33 -8.53
N SER A 45 4.91 6.28 -7.92
CA SER A 45 5.20 6.27 -6.47
C SER A 45 3.94 6.30 -5.61
N ALA A 46 2.92 7.05 -6.00
CA ALA A 46 1.63 7.10 -5.31
C ALA A 46 0.90 5.74 -5.22
N ASN A 47 1.29 4.77 -6.05
CA ASN A 47 0.69 3.45 -6.12
C ASN A 47 1.65 2.31 -5.77
N ALA A 48 2.80 2.61 -5.20
CA ALA A 48 3.81 1.60 -4.91
C ALA A 48 3.30 0.48 -3.98
N GLY A 49 2.49 0.82 -2.97
CA GLY A 49 1.87 -0.16 -2.08
C GLY A 49 0.84 -1.04 -2.79
N ASN A 50 0.10 -0.50 -3.77
CA ASN A 50 -0.82 -1.28 -4.60
C ASN A 50 -0.06 -2.20 -5.56
N ALA A 51 1.03 -1.72 -6.15
CA ALA A 51 1.90 -2.53 -7.01
C ALA A 51 2.52 -3.70 -6.24
N ASP A 52 2.89 -3.51 -4.97
CA ASP A 52 3.39 -4.59 -4.10
C ASP A 52 2.35 -5.70 -3.92
N MET A 53 1.08 -5.35 -3.78
CA MET A 53 0.00 -6.34 -3.64
C MET A 53 -0.22 -7.11 -4.94
N VAL A 54 -0.16 -6.45 -6.08
CA VAL A 54 -0.24 -7.12 -7.40
C VAL A 54 0.94 -8.07 -7.57
N ALA A 55 2.16 -7.63 -7.29
CA ALA A 55 3.36 -8.47 -7.37
C ALA A 55 3.28 -9.68 -6.43
N ALA A 56 2.69 -9.52 -5.24
CA ALA A 56 2.45 -10.65 -4.34
C ALA A 56 1.44 -11.65 -4.92
N LEU A 57 0.39 -11.18 -5.58
CA LEU A 57 -0.59 -12.05 -6.25
C LEU A 57 0.02 -12.77 -7.46
N GLU A 58 0.86 -12.10 -8.24
CA GLU A 58 1.63 -12.71 -9.33
C GLU A 58 2.54 -13.83 -8.79
N TRP A 59 3.24 -13.56 -7.69
CA TRP A 59 4.07 -14.56 -7.05
C TRP A 59 3.25 -15.77 -6.55
N ILE A 60 2.08 -15.53 -5.96
CA ILE A 60 1.16 -16.60 -5.52
C ILE A 60 0.71 -17.41 -6.73
N HIS A 61 0.30 -16.77 -7.81
CA HIS A 61 -0.11 -17.43 -9.04
C HIS A 61 0.96 -18.41 -9.55
N ASP A 62 2.22 -17.98 -9.54
CA ASP A 62 3.31 -18.74 -10.13
C ASP A 62 3.87 -19.83 -9.18
N ASN A 63 3.71 -19.67 -7.85
CA ASN A 63 4.44 -20.48 -6.89
C ASN A 63 3.57 -21.27 -5.92
N ILE A 64 2.30 -20.90 -5.71
CA ILE A 64 1.50 -21.45 -4.59
C ILE A 64 1.26 -22.96 -4.70
N ALA A 65 1.30 -23.52 -5.90
CA ALA A 65 1.18 -24.97 -6.12
C ALA A 65 2.31 -25.75 -5.43
N ASN A 66 3.50 -25.16 -5.27
CA ASN A 66 4.61 -25.77 -4.54
C ASN A 66 4.36 -25.88 -3.03
N PHE A 67 3.38 -25.17 -2.53
CA PHE A 67 2.94 -25.16 -1.13
C PHE A 67 1.61 -25.93 -0.93
N GLY A 68 1.12 -26.61 -1.96
CA GLY A 68 -0.13 -27.36 -1.92
C GLY A 68 -1.39 -26.51 -2.22
N GLY A 69 -1.22 -25.22 -2.56
CA GLY A 69 -2.33 -24.35 -2.95
C GLY A 69 -2.72 -24.48 -4.41
N ASP A 70 -3.91 -24.00 -4.75
CA ASP A 70 -4.42 -23.93 -6.12
C ASP A 70 -4.43 -22.47 -6.62
N PRO A 71 -3.60 -22.11 -7.63
CA PRO A 71 -3.58 -20.75 -8.16
C PRO A 71 -4.90 -20.35 -8.84
N LYS A 72 -5.78 -21.29 -9.12
CA LYS A 72 -7.12 -21.04 -9.67
C LYS A 72 -8.22 -20.95 -8.60
N ASN A 73 -7.85 -21.03 -7.33
CA ASN A 73 -8.76 -20.95 -6.20
C ASN A 73 -8.21 -20.01 -5.11
N VAL A 74 -7.85 -18.81 -5.49
CA VAL A 74 -7.31 -17.79 -4.61
C VAL A 74 -8.44 -16.89 -4.11
N THR A 75 -8.53 -16.74 -2.79
CA THR A 75 -9.43 -15.81 -2.11
C THR A 75 -8.59 -14.73 -1.43
N ILE A 76 -8.81 -13.48 -1.78
CA ILE A 76 -8.23 -12.35 -1.05
C ILE A 76 -9.21 -11.88 0.02
N PHE A 77 -8.71 -11.51 1.20
CA PHE A 77 -9.56 -10.99 2.27
C PHE A 77 -8.84 -9.93 3.08
N GLY A 78 -9.61 -9.06 3.72
CA GLY A 78 -9.04 -8.02 4.55
C GLY A 78 -10.09 -7.27 5.37
N GLN A 79 -9.63 -6.78 6.52
CA GLN A 79 -10.47 -6.05 7.47
C GLN A 79 -10.12 -4.56 7.45
N SER A 80 -11.14 -3.67 7.55
CA SER A 80 -10.98 -2.21 7.57
C SER A 80 -10.17 -1.72 6.36
N GLY A 81 -9.02 -1.10 6.54
CA GLY A 81 -8.10 -0.73 5.45
C GLY A 81 -7.67 -1.90 4.58
N GLY A 82 -7.63 -3.14 5.10
CA GLY A 82 -7.43 -4.36 4.32
C GLY A 82 -8.62 -4.65 3.40
N GLY A 83 -9.84 -4.44 3.88
CA GLY A 83 -11.05 -4.56 3.06
C GLY A 83 -11.08 -3.54 1.91
N MET A 84 -10.65 -2.30 2.17
CA MET A 84 -10.49 -1.29 1.12
C MET A 84 -9.49 -1.74 0.05
N LYS A 85 -8.38 -2.36 0.45
CA LYS A 85 -7.38 -2.88 -0.49
C LYS A 85 -7.92 -4.02 -1.34
N VAL A 86 -8.75 -4.91 -0.74
CA VAL A 86 -9.49 -5.93 -1.50
C VAL A 86 -10.36 -5.26 -2.57
N ALA A 87 -11.15 -4.24 -2.19
CA ALA A 87 -11.98 -3.50 -3.14
C ALA A 87 -11.14 -2.81 -4.24
N THR A 88 -9.99 -2.25 -3.88
CA THR A 88 -9.05 -1.65 -4.83
C THR A 88 -8.55 -2.69 -5.83
N LEU A 89 -8.09 -3.86 -5.37
CA LEU A 89 -7.61 -4.94 -6.23
C LEU A 89 -8.70 -5.46 -7.17
N MET A 90 -9.95 -5.53 -6.72
CA MET A 90 -11.09 -5.92 -7.57
C MET A 90 -11.34 -4.94 -8.74
N ASN A 91 -10.83 -3.71 -8.63
CA ASN A 91 -10.94 -2.67 -9.66
C ASN A 91 -9.58 -2.37 -10.35
N THR A 92 -8.57 -3.21 -10.11
CA THR A 92 -7.22 -3.03 -10.66
C THR A 92 -7.01 -4.00 -11.82
N PRO A 93 -6.94 -3.52 -13.08
CA PRO A 93 -6.78 -4.42 -14.24
C PRO A 93 -5.52 -5.30 -14.17
N ALA A 94 -4.45 -4.83 -13.54
CA ALA A 94 -3.22 -5.60 -13.35
C ALA A 94 -3.41 -6.83 -12.42
N ALA A 95 -4.50 -6.88 -11.65
CA ALA A 95 -4.83 -8.00 -10.77
C ALA A 95 -5.82 -9.00 -11.41
N ASP A 96 -6.25 -8.75 -12.65
CA ASP A 96 -7.21 -9.59 -13.35
C ASP A 96 -6.70 -11.02 -13.51
N GLY A 97 -7.52 -11.98 -13.06
CA GLY A 97 -7.18 -13.40 -13.14
C GLY A 97 -6.26 -13.93 -12.02
N LEU A 98 -5.68 -13.06 -11.19
CA LEU A 98 -4.77 -13.46 -10.11
C LEU A 98 -5.50 -13.95 -8.85
N PHE A 99 -6.79 -13.66 -8.72
CA PHE A 99 -7.66 -14.19 -7.66
C PHE A 99 -9.09 -14.40 -8.19
N GLN A 100 -9.88 -15.19 -7.49
CA GLN A 100 -11.24 -15.55 -7.93
C GLN A 100 -12.32 -15.10 -6.96
N LYS A 101 -11.95 -14.79 -5.71
CA LYS A 101 -12.90 -14.42 -4.64
C LYS A 101 -12.31 -13.31 -3.78
N GLY A 102 -13.18 -12.46 -3.24
CA GLY A 102 -12.80 -11.40 -2.31
C GLY A 102 -13.75 -11.37 -1.10
N ILE A 103 -13.20 -11.18 0.10
CA ILE A 103 -13.96 -10.96 1.33
C ILE A 103 -13.56 -9.61 1.89
N ILE A 104 -14.54 -8.71 2.01
CA ILE A 104 -14.37 -7.36 2.54
C ILE A 104 -15.01 -7.30 3.92
N GLU A 105 -14.18 -7.17 4.94
CA GLU A 105 -14.63 -7.08 6.32
C GLU A 105 -14.55 -5.63 6.79
N SER A 106 -15.70 -4.95 6.92
CA SER A 106 -15.78 -3.56 7.38
C SER A 106 -14.88 -2.60 6.58
N GLY A 107 -14.74 -2.83 5.29
CA GLY A 107 -14.06 -1.93 4.36
C GLY A 107 -15.04 -0.90 3.83
N VAL A 108 -14.82 0.39 4.14
CA VAL A 108 -15.67 1.49 3.65
C VAL A 108 -14.98 2.12 2.45
N TYR A 109 -15.44 1.77 1.26
CA TYR A 109 -14.84 2.22 0.00
C TYR A 109 -15.08 3.71 -0.27
N GLU A 110 -16.29 4.20 -0.05
CA GLU A 110 -16.68 5.58 -0.40
C GLU A 110 -15.92 6.64 0.41
N ALA A 111 -15.56 6.34 1.65
CA ALA A 111 -14.82 7.27 2.50
C ALA A 111 -13.33 7.44 2.10
N CYS A 112 -12.85 6.67 1.13
CA CYS A 112 -11.45 6.62 0.75
C CYS A 112 -11.19 7.12 -0.67
N ILE A 113 -12.23 7.62 -1.33
CA ILE A 113 -12.09 8.28 -2.63
C ILE A 113 -11.73 9.74 -2.35
N TYR A 114 -10.45 10.04 -2.37
CA TYR A 114 -9.99 11.43 -2.41
C TYR A 114 -10.41 12.04 -3.74
N GLN A 115 -11.11 13.17 -3.64
CA GLN A 115 -11.45 13.92 -4.84
C GLN A 115 -10.23 14.75 -5.25
N LYS A 116 -10.04 14.93 -6.54
CA LYS A 116 -8.92 15.70 -7.10
C LYS A 116 -8.87 17.16 -6.60
N GLU A 117 -9.96 17.64 -6.02
CA GLU A 117 -10.07 18.95 -5.38
C GLU A 117 -9.17 19.09 -4.13
N ASP A 118 -8.73 17.97 -3.55
CA ASP A 118 -7.83 17.95 -2.38
C ASP A 118 -6.35 18.15 -2.75
N GLY A 119 -6.05 18.35 -4.02
CA GLY A 119 -4.69 18.52 -4.53
C GLY A 119 -3.99 17.22 -4.93
N ASP A 120 -2.77 17.34 -5.42
CA ASP A 120 -1.95 16.23 -5.94
C ASP A 120 -0.83 15.79 -4.96
N GLY A 121 -0.87 16.26 -3.72
CA GLY A 121 0.16 15.96 -2.74
C GLY A 121 1.48 16.74 -2.91
N THR A 122 1.61 17.55 -3.95
CA THR A 122 2.86 18.31 -4.23
C THR A 122 3.29 19.17 -3.06
N GLU A 123 2.34 19.83 -2.39
CA GLU A 123 2.66 20.73 -1.27
C GLU A 123 3.20 19.97 -0.04
N ILE A 124 2.72 18.77 0.21
CA ILE A 124 3.25 17.95 1.32
C ILE A 124 4.68 17.49 1.03
N VAL A 125 5.00 17.15 -0.23
CA VAL A 125 6.35 16.77 -0.63
C VAL A 125 7.30 17.95 -0.56
N LYS A 126 6.89 19.15 -1.03
CA LYS A 126 7.70 20.39 -0.88
C LYS A 126 8.02 20.66 0.59
N ALA A 127 7.01 20.62 1.44
CA ALA A 127 7.20 20.84 2.87
C ALA A 127 8.07 19.76 3.52
N LEU A 128 8.01 18.51 3.06
CA LEU A 128 8.87 17.42 3.51
C LEU A 128 10.34 17.66 3.12
N LEU A 129 10.59 18.10 1.89
CA LEU A 129 11.93 18.46 1.43
C LEU A 129 12.49 19.63 2.23
N GLU A 130 11.70 20.67 2.50
CA GLU A 130 12.10 21.79 3.36
C GLU A 130 12.47 21.34 4.78
N GLU A 131 11.64 20.48 5.40
CA GLU A 131 11.89 19.94 6.75
C GLU A 131 13.20 19.14 6.79
N LEU A 132 13.49 18.39 5.73
CA LEU A 132 14.71 17.60 5.57
C LEU A 132 15.90 18.41 5.03
N LYS A 133 15.71 19.69 4.72
CA LYS A 133 16.72 20.58 4.12
C LYS A 133 17.29 20.04 2.81
N LEU A 134 16.43 19.49 1.98
CA LEU A 134 16.75 18.98 0.65
C LEU A 134 16.20 19.92 -0.42
N ASP A 135 16.94 20.04 -1.53
CA ASP A 135 16.44 20.66 -2.76
C ASP A 135 15.58 19.65 -3.56
N ALA A 136 14.67 20.16 -4.40
CA ALA A 136 13.85 19.30 -5.25
C ALA A 136 14.70 18.45 -6.22
N SER A 137 15.87 18.92 -6.62
CA SER A 137 16.83 18.16 -7.42
C SER A 137 17.48 16.98 -6.67
N GLU A 138 17.30 16.92 -5.36
CA GLU A 138 17.84 15.90 -4.46
C GLU A 138 16.78 14.89 -4.02
N ILE A 139 15.63 14.83 -4.71
CA ILE A 139 14.47 13.98 -4.34
C ILE A 139 14.84 12.51 -4.12
N GLU A 140 15.83 12.00 -4.86
CA GLU A 140 16.33 10.63 -4.74
C GLU A 140 16.95 10.34 -3.36
N LYS A 141 17.39 11.35 -2.63
CA LYS A 141 17.91 11.16 -1.28
C LYS A 141 16.87 10.64 -0.30
N LEU A 142 15.57 10.83 -0.58
CA LEU A 142 14.49 10.25 0.24
C LEU A 142 14.59 8.73 0.34
N GLU A 143 15.14 8.05 -0.66
CA GLU A 143 15.32 6.59 -0.65
C GLU A 143 16.39 6.12 0.36
N THR A 144 17.30 6.99 0.74
CA THR A 144 18.44 6.65 1.60
C THR A 144 18.30 7.16 3.04
N ILE A 145 17.31 8.00 3.30
CA ILE A 145 17.03 8.51 4.65
C ILE A 145 16.47 7.34 5.50
N PRO A 146 16.97 7.14 6.72
CA PRO A 146 16.41 6.15 7.63
C PRO A 146 14.92 6.38 7.86
N TYR A 147 14.13 5.29 7.83
CA TYR A 147 12.68 5.38 7.90
C TYR A 147 12.15 6.20 9.08
N TYR A 148 12.75 6.03 10.27
CA TYR A 148 12.32 6.79 11.46
C TYR A 148 12.50 8.31 11.30
N GLU A 149 13.55 8.74 10.61
CA GLU A 149 13.81 10.15 10.32
C GLU A 149 12.81 10.68 9.29
N LEU A 150 12.60 9.94 8.21
CA LEU A 150 11.61 10.27 7.18
C LEU A 150 10.20 10.34 7.76
N ALA A 151 9.80 9.37 8.58
CA ALA A 151 8.49 9.32 9.22
C ALA A 151 8.28 10.47 10.21
N ASN A 152 9.29 10.83 10.98
CA ASN A 152 9.22 11.99 11.89
C ASN A 152 9.09 13.30 11.13
N ALA A 153 9.87 13.49 10.07
CA ALA A 153 9.76 14.66 9.21
C ALA A 153 8.35 14.75 8.58
N TYR A 154 7.83 13.65 8.05
CA TYR A 154 6.49 13.59 7.50
C TYR A 154 5.40 13.95 8.53
N ASN A 155 5.44 13.37 9.73
CA ASN A 155 4.48 13.67 10.79
C ASN A 155 4.51 15.15 11.21
N ASN A 156 5.68 15.80 11.18
CA ASN A 156 5.79 17.24 11.46
C ASN A 156 5.14 18.07 10.37
N VAL A 157 5.34 17.67 9.12
CA VAL A 157 4.80 18.36 7.94
C VAL A 157 3.31 18.18 7.81
N GLU A 158 2.79 16.96 7.97
CA GLU A 158 1.37 16.64 7.89
C GLU A 158 0.55 17.54 8.83
N LYS A 159 1.00 17.70 10.07
CA LYS A 159 0.36 18.60 11.04
C LYS A 159 0.36 20.07 10.60
N LYS A 160 1.45 20.52 9.98
CA LYS A 160 1.59 21.91 9.50
C LYS A 160 0.70 22.16 8.26
N VAL A 161 0.64 21.19 7.35
CA VAL A 161 -0.17 21.28 6.13
C VAL A 161 -1.65 21.21 6.47
N ALA A 162 -2.07 20.25 7.29
CA ALA A 162 -3.45 20.13 7.76
C ALA A 162 -3.94 21.40 8.51
N ALA A 163 -3.05 22.06 9.28
CA ALA A 163 -3.39 23.31 9.97
C ALA A 163 -3.61 24.50 9.02
N LYS A 164 -3.14 24.42 7.76
CA LYS A 164 -3.36 25.45 6.73
C LYS A 164 -4.64 25.22 5.92
N GLY A 165 -5.40 24.14 6.18
CA GLY A 165 -6.64 23.80 5.49
C GLY A 165 -6.41 23.20 4.09
N CYS A 166 -5.26 22.60 3.89
CA CYS A 166 -4.95 21.81 2.69
C CYS A 166 -5.17 20.33 2.96
#